data_2aa5168325fcf6698319a73fee84da0a
#
_entry.id   2aa5168325fcf6698319a73fee84da0a
#
_cell.length_a   1.000
_cell.length_b   1.000
_cell.length_c   1.000
_cell.angle_alpha   90.00
_cell.angle_beta   90.00
_cell.angle_gamma   90.00
#
_symmetry.space_group_name_H-M   'P 1'
#
loop_
_entity.id
_entity.type
_entity.pdbx_description
1 polymer ?
#
loop_
_entity_poly.entity_id
_entity_poly.type
_entity_poly.pdbx_seq_one_letter_code
_entity_poly.pdbx_strand_id
1 'polypeptide(L)'
;MKKILLSLIAAISLSASAFAQAHSDRITFGVGLLYENGLDATLSWEQETKYHNAWEYFVNGYLKWDECASCGHVCPESFWKNYRTWGVGAAYKPCVVRGRNHYGNVRIGASVGSNTDKFLGGFHVGYEHNFALRKGWVMYVQAKCDLMIPDRKDLFREGIVVGFKIPTLKH
;
A
#
# COMPACT_ATOMS: atom_id res chain seq x y z
N MET A 1 5.48 30.17 -3.55
CA MET A 1 4.21 29.60 -3.11
C MET A 1 3.19 29.46 -4.24
N LYS A 2 2.84 30.51 -5.03
CA LYS A 2 1.86 30.40 -6.14
C LYS A 2 2.22 29.36 -7.20
N LYS A 3 3.50 29.16 -7.54
CA LYS A 3 3.93 28.18 -8.55
C LYS A 3 3.76 26.74 -8.08
N ILE A 4 3.94 26.47 -6.77
CA ILE A 4 3.73 25.13 -6.17
C ILE A 4 2.23 24.81 -6.13
N LEU A 5 1.39 25.79 -5.82
CA LEU A 5 -0.05 25.61 -5.84
C LEU A 5 -0.59 25.32 -7.25
N LEU A 6 -0.07 26.01 -8.27
CA LEU A 6 -0.44 25.77 -9.67
C LEU A 6 0.00 24.37 -10.16
N SER A 7 1.20 23.91 -9.78
CA SER A 7 1.67 22.57 -10.14
C SER A 7 0.86 21.48 -9.43
N LEU A 8 0.43 21.72 -8.19
CA LEU A 8 -0.44 20.80 -7.45
C LEU A 8 -1.84 20.70 -8.10
N ILE A 9 -2.42 21.85 -8.49
CA ILE A 9 -3.72 21.91 -9.19
C ILE A 9 -3.61 21.23 -10.56
N ALA A 10 -2.53 21.44 -11.31
CA ALA A 10 -2.30 20.79 -12.58
C ALA A 10 -2.12 19.26 -12.43
N ALA A 11 -1.43 18.79 -11.39
CA ALA A 11 -1.29 17.38 -11.09
C ALA A 11 -2.63 16.73 -10.71
N ILE A 12 -3.47 17.42 -9.95
CA ILE A 12 -4.82 16.96 -9.58
C ILE A 12 -5.75 16.92 -10.80
N SER A 13 -5.68 17.92 -11.69
CA SER A 13 -6.51 17.96 -12.90
C SER A 13 -6.10 16.91 -13.94
N LEU A 14 -4.82 16.58 -14.05
CA LEU A 14 -4.33 15.48 -14.89
C LEU A 14 -4.75 14.10 -14.35
N SER A 15 -4.84 13.94 -13.02
CA SER A 15 -5.36 12.72 -12.43
C SER A 15 -6.86 12.55 -12.68
N ALA A 16 -7.66 13.64 -12.65
CA ALA A 16 -9.10 13.58 -12.87
C ALA A 16 -9.49 13.05 -14.27
N SER A 17 -8.67 13.29 -15.30
CA SER A 17 -8.91 12.72 -16.63
C SER A 17 -8.63 11.21 -16.74
N ALA A 18 -7.81 10.65 -15.86
CA ALA A 18 -7.58 9.21 -15.79
C ALA A 18 -8.78 8.45 -15.18
N PHE A 19 -9.60 9.11 -14.35
CA PHE A 19 -10.78 8.52 -13.72
C PHE A 19 -11.93 8.22 -14.72
N ALA A 20 -11.99 8.93 -15.83
CA ALA A 20 -13.06 8.76 -16.82
C ALA A 20 -13.02 7.41 -17.57
N GLN A 21 -12.01 6.56 -17.35
CA GLN A 21 -11.83 5.28 -18.01
C GLN A 21 -11.76 4.08 -17.03
N ALA A 22 -12.20 4.25 -15.80
CA ALA A 22 -12.24 3.17 -14.82
C ALA A 22 -13.11 2.00 -15.33
N HIS A 23 -12.54 0.80 -15.37
CA HIS A 23 -13.23 -0.39 -15.87
C HIS A 23 -13.92 -1.16 -14.74
N SER A 24 -13.35 -1.11 -13.54
CA SER A 24 -13.96 -1.61 -12.31
C SER A 24 -13.31 -0.98 -11.09
N ASP A 25 -14.13 -0.69 -10.09
CA ASP A 25 -13.68 -0.22 -8.78
C ASP A 25 -13.66 -1.38 -7.81
N ARG A 26 -12.64 -1.43 -6.95
CA ARG A 26 -12.48 -2.48 -5.93
C ARG A 26 -12.08 -1.88 -4.60
N ILE A 27 -12.62 -2.44 -3.52
CA ILE A 27 -12.08 -2.24 -2.18
C ILE A 27 -11.10 -3.37 -1.92
N THR A 28 -9.90 -3.00 -1.47
CA THR A 28 -8.80 -3.92 -1.25
C THR A 28 -8.42 -3.92 0.22
N PHE A 29 -8.26 -5.10 0.78
CA PHE A 29 -7.76 -5.30 2.13
C PHE A 29 -6.56 -6.23 2.07
N GLY A 30 -5.46 -5.86 2.75
CA GLY A 30 -4.24 -6.65 2.85
C GLY A 30 -3.62 -6.63 4.22
N VAL A 31 -3.02 -7.75 4.58
CA VAL A 31 -2.21 -7.89 5.80
C VAL A 31 -0.87 -8.48 5.41
N GLY A 32 0.20 -7.95 5.95
CA GLY A 32 1.55 -8.34 5.62
C GLY A 32 2.43 -8.54 6.83
N LEU A 33 3.37 -9.47 6.67
CA LEU A 33 4.48 -9.63 7.58
C LEU A 33 5.71 -8.99 6.95
N LEU A 34 6.31 -8.07 7.68
CA LEU A 34 7.49 -7.34 7.25
C LEU A 34 8.70 -7.81 8.04
N TYR A 35 9.86 -7.64 7.44
CA TYR A 35 11.13 -7.97 8.06
C TYR A 35 11.27 -7.30 9.44
N GLU A 36 12.02 -7.91 10.35
CA GLU A 36 12.24 -7.44 11.73
C GLU A 36 10.94 -7.26 12.56
N ASN A 37 10.08 -8.28 12.57
CA ASN A 37 8.86 -8.31 13.40
C ASN A 37 7.84 -7.19 13.10
N GLY A 38 7.74 -6.81 11.82
CA GLY A 38 6.77 -5.83 11.36
C GLY A 38 5.45 -6.47 10.93
N LEU A 39 4.33 -5.87 11.31
CA LEU A 39 2.99 -6.17 10.81
C LEU A 39 2.44 -4.96 10.07
N ASP A 40 1.96 -5.20 8.87
CA ASP A 40 1.35 -4.20 8.01
C ASP A 40 -0.11 -4.53 7.74
N ALA A 41 -0.96 -3.53 7.82
CA ALA A 41 -2.36 -3.64 7.41
C ALA A 41 -2.70 -2.49 6.47
N THR A 42 -3.22 -2.80 5.30
CA THR A 42 -3.57 -1.82 4.28
C THR A 42 -5.03 -1.99 3.87
N LEU A 43 -5.75 -0.89 3.87
CA LEU A 43 -7.07 -0.76 3.26
C LEU A 43 -6.95 0.21 2.09
N SER A 44 -7.48 -0.16 0.94
CA SER A 44 -7.40 0.71 -0.24
C SER A 44 -8.62 0.65 -1.13
N TRP A 45 -8.79 1.70 -1.90
CA TRP A 45 -9.70 1.78 -3.01
C TRP A 45 -8.89 1.77 -4.31
N GLU A 46 -9.14 0.77 -5.14
CA GLU A 46 -8.45 0.54 -6.41
C GLU A 46 -9.40 0.79 -7.56
N GLN A 47 -8.97 1.64 -8.49
CA GLN A 47 -9.65 1.90 -9.75
C GLN A 47 -8.87 1.22 -10.87
N GLU A 48 -9.41 0.12 -11.35
CA GLU A 48 -8.83 -0.60 -12.48
C GLU A 48 -9.20 0.10 -13.79
N THR A 49 -8.19 0.38 -14.60
CA THR A 49 -8.30 0.92 -15.95
C THR A 49 -8.13 -0.18 -16.99
N LYS A 50 -8.00 0.19 -18.27
CA LYS A 50 -7.75 -0.77 -19.34
C LYS A 50 -6.49 -1.60 -19.07
N TYR A 51 -6.55 -2.88 -19.45
CA TYR A 51 -5.43 -3.81 -19.40
C TYR A 51 -4.92 -4.14 -17.99
N HIS A 52 -5.77 -4.08 -16.98
CA HIS A 52 -5.42 -4.33 -15.56
C HIS A 52 -4.42 -3.34 -14.97
N ASN A 53 -4.22 -2.18 -15.59
CA ASN A 53 -3.55 -1.09 -14.92
C ASN A 53 -4.50 -0.52 -13.87
N ALA A 54 -3.99 -0.03 -12.75
CA ALA A 54 -4.84 0.50 -11.70
C ALA A 54 -4.23 1.73 -11.00
N TRP A 55 -5.10 2.57 -10.48
CA TRP A 55 -4.78 3.56 -9.47
C TRP A 55 -5.30 3.07 -8.12
N GLU A 56 -4.48 3.18 -7.11
CA GLU A 56 -4.79 2.77 -5.74
C GLU A 56 -4.67 3.97 -4.81
N TYR A 57 -5.69 4.19 -3.98
CA TYR A 57 -5.67 5.13 -2.85
C TYR A 57 -5.75 4.31 -1.58
N PHE A 58 -4.78 4.44 -0.70
CA PHE A 58 -4.65 3.54 0.44
C PHE A 58 -4.46 4.27 1.76
N VAL A 59 -4.93 3.61 2.80
CA VAL A 59 -4.59 3.88 4.19
C VAL A 59 -3.82 2.68 4.70
N ASN A 60 -2.70 2.92 5.34
CA ASN A 60 -1.80 1.90 5.82
C ASN A 60 -1.55 2.10 7.30
N GLY A 61 -1.57 1.01 8.07
CA GLY A 61 -1.17 0.95 9.45
C GLY A 61 -0.02 -0.05 9.60
N TYR A 62 1.03 0.35 10.28
CA TYR A 62 2.21 -0.48 10.52
C TYR A 62 2.55 -0.54 11.99
N LEU A 63 2.88 -1.73 12.46
CA LEU A 63 3.31 -2.04 13.81
C LEU A 63 4.63 -2.80 13.75
N LYS A 64 5.60 -2.42 14.57
CA LYS A 64 6.88 -3.12 14.74
C LYS A 64 7.11 -3.39 16.21
N TRP A 65 7.44 -4.62 16.53
CA TRP A 65 7.75 -5.04 17.88
C TRP A 65 9.26 -5.10 18.10
N ASP A 66 9.73 -4.40 19.12
CA ASP A 66 11.11 -4.48 19.55
C ASP A 66 11.33 -5.80 20.31
N GLU A 67 12.49 -6.41 20.12
CA GLU A 67 12.90 -7.57 20.92
C GLU A 67 13.21 -7.14 22.36
N CYS A 68 12.84 -7.98 23.31
CA CYS A 68 13.15 -7.76 24.71
C CYS A 68 14.66 -7.89 24.96
N ALA A 69 15.28 -6.89 25.58
CA ALA A 69 16.70 -6.87 25.85
C ALA A 69 17.18 -8.03 26.75
N SER A 70 16.27 -8.63 27.54
CA SER A 70 16.59 -9.71 28.47
C SER A 70 16.43 -11.11 27.90
N CYS A 71 15.51 -11.32 26.95
CA CYS A 71 15.21 -12.66 26.41
C CYS A 71 15.46 -12.78 24.89
N GLY A 72 15.73 -11.68 24.18
CA GLY A 72 15.99 -11.69 22.74
C GLY A 72 14.77 -12.03 21.87
N HIS A 73 13.57 -12.04 22.44
CA HIS A 73 12.32 -12.37 21.75
C HIS A 73 11.24 -11.34 22.06
N VAL A 74 10.20 -11.30 21.23
CA VAL A 74 8.99 -10.53 21.51
C VAL A 74 8.26 -11.20 22.68
N CYS A 75 8.25 -10.56 23.83
CA CYS A 75 7.59 -11.05 25.05
C CYS A 75 6.36 -10.20 25.39
N PRO A 76 5.47 -10.62 26.32
CA PRO A 76 4.28 -9.86 26.70
C PRO A 76 4.56 -8.41 27.13
N GLU A 77 5.73 -8.15 27.73
CA GLU A 77 6.13 -6.79 28.12
C GLU A 77 6.50 -5.92 26.91
N SER A 78 7.21 -6.49 25.91
CA SER A 78 7.57 -5.77 24.68
C SER A 78 6.41 -5.66 23.70
N PHE A 79 5.41 -6.56 23.78
CA PHE A 79 4.26 -6.57 22.89
C PHE A 79 3.48 -5.26 22.93
N TRP A 80 3.34 -4.64 24.09
CA TRP A 80 2.64 -3.37 24.25
C TRP A 80 3.51 -2.14 23.98
N LYS A 81 4.84 -2.30 23.96
CA LYS A 81 5.82 -1.26 23.61
C LYS A 81 6.18 -1.37 22.13
N ASN A 82 5.19 -1.15 21.25
CA ASN A 82 5.41 -1.28 19.82
C ASN A 82 5.59 0.09 19.15
N TYR A 83 6.42 0.12 18.12
CA TYR A 83 6.51 1.25 17.21
C TYR A 83 5.32 1.23 16.26
N ARG A 84 4.62 2.34 16.12
CA ARG A 84 3.41 2.45 15.31
C ARG A 84 3.54 3.57 14.30
N THR A 85 3.11 3.29 13.08
CA THR A 85 2.92 4.35 12.08
C THR A 85 1.62 4.15 11.35
N TRP A 86 1.08 5.23 10.85
CA TRP A 86 -0.03 5.23 9.94
C TRP A 86 0.26 6.18 8.79
N GLY A 87 -0.34 5.93 7.65
CA GLY A 87 -0.16 6.76 6.47
C GLY A 87 -1.34 6.67 5.51
N VAL A 88 -1.47 7.68 4.69
CA VAL A 88 -2.38 7.72 3.56
C VAL A 88 -1.59 8.02 2.30
N GLY A 89 -1.96 7.40 1.19
CA GLY A 89 -1.17 7.54 -0.03
C GLY A 89 -1.90 7.14 -1.28
N ALA A 90 -1.18 7.27 -2.38
CA ALA A 90 -1.63 6.83 -3.69
C ALA A 90 -0.51 6.06 -4.39
N ALA A 91 -0.90 5.09 -5.21
CA ALA A 91 0.00 4.29 -6.01
C ALA A 91 -0.56 4.06 -7.41
N TYR A 92 0.32 3.98 -8.37
CA TYR A 92 0.02 3.52 -9.72
C TYR A 92 0.51 2.08 -9.89
N LYS A 93 -0.32 1.24 -10.50
CA LYS A 93 -0.07 -0.20 -10.66
C LYS A 93 -0.12 -0.58 -12.16
N PRO A 94 0.95 -0.38 -12.94
CA PRO A 94 1.02 -0.88 -14.30
C PRO A 94 1.04 -2.41 -14.32
N CYS A 95 0.25 -2.99 -15.21
CA CYS A 95 0.20 -4.43 -15.41
C CYS A 95 1.33 -4.89 -16.32
N VAL A 96 2.19 -5.75 -15.80
CA VAL A 96 3.39 -6.27 -16.50
C VAL A 96 3.25 -7.75 -16.90
N VAL A 97 2.37 -8.49 -16.24
CA VAL A 97 2.10 -9.90 -16.56
C VAL A 97 0.61 -10.08 -16.76
N ARG A 98 0.21 -10.79 -17.82
CA ARG A 98 -1.20 -11.07 -18.13
C ARG A 98 -1.38 -12.55 -18.45
N GLY A 99 -2.27 -13.19 -17.74
CA GLY A 99 -2.71 -14.56 -17.97
C GLY A 99 -4.25 -14.64 -18.01
N ARG A 100 -4.78 -15.82 -18.22
CA ARG A 100 -6.24 -16.03 -18.32
C ARG A 100 -6.97 -15.75 -17.01
N ASN A 101 -6.38 -16.20 -15.89
CA ASN A 101 -7.00 -16.12 -14.55
C ASN A 101 -6.08 -15.42 -13.53
N HIS A 102 -4.99 -14.81 -13.97
CA HIS A 102 -4.03 -14.13 -13.11
C HIS A 102 -3.37 -12.96 -13.86
N TYR A 103 -2.93 -11.97 -13.13
CA TYR A 103 -2.16 -10.84 -13.68
C TYR A 103 -1.21 -10.30 -12.62
N GLY A 104 -0.13 -9.68 -13.06
CA GLY A 104 0.88 -9.10 -12.19
C GLY A 104 1.05 -7.61 -12.43
N ASN A 105 1.09 -6.85 -11.34
CA ASN A 105 1.30 -5.41 -11.37
C ASN A 105 2.58 -5.03 -10.63
N VAL A 106 3.32 -4.09 -11.18
CA VAL A 106 4.33 -3.35 -10.42
C VAL A 106 3.59 -2.22 -9.69
N ARG A 107 3.80 -2.07 -8.38
CA ARG A 107 3.22 -1.00 -7.57
C ARG A 107 4.27 0.07 -7.33
N ILE A 108 3.95 1.33 -7.65
CA ILE A 108 4.81 2.49 -7.41
C ILE A 108 3.93 3.56 -6.78
N GLY A 109 4.29 4.02 -5.60
CA GLY A 109 3.44 4.95 -4.87
C GLY A 109 4.18 5.83 -3.87
N ALA A 110 3.44 6.76 -3.31
CA ALA A 110 3.92 7.63 -2.25
C ALA A 110 2.82 7.81 -1.19
N SER A 111 3.25 8.06 0.04
CA SER A 111 2.36 8.31 1.16
C SER A 111 2.87 9.41 2.07
N VAL A 112 1.97 9.91 2.87
CA VAL A 112 2.25 10.80 3.98
C VAL A 112 1.59 10.23 5.23
N GLY A 113 2.24 10.35 6.36
CA GLY A 113 1.74 9.77 7.59
C GLY A 113 2.45 10.30 8.83
N SER A 114 2.33 9.55 9.91
CA SER A 114 2.95 9.90 11.18
C SER A 114 3.25 8.66 12.02
N ASN A 115 4.26 8.76 12.86
CA ASN A 115 4.56 7.78 13.92
C ASN A 115 4.13 8.27 15.31
N THR A 116 3.15 9.18 15.40
CA THR A 116 2.68 9.86 16.59
C THR A 116 3.54 11.07 16.98
N ASP A 117 4.87 10.99 16.80
CA ASP A 117 5.80 12.06 17.20
C ASP A 117 6.22 12.95 16.03
N LYS A 118 6.30 12.40 14.83
CA LYS A 118 6.84 13.07 13.64
C LYS A 118 6.00 12.76 12.40
N PHE A 119 6.01 13.73 11.50
CA PHE A 119 5.48 13.54 10.16
C PHE A 119 6.45 12.68 9.32
N LEU A 120 5.91 11.71 8.59
CA LEU A 120 6.65 10.79 7.75
C LEU A 120 6.19 10.90 6.30
N GLY A 121 7.14 10.92 5.38
CA GLY A 121 6.90 10.70 3.95
C GLY A 121 7.30 9.28 3.59
N GLY A 122 6.48 8.58 2.81
CA GLY A 122 6.75 7.23 2.34
C GLY A 122 6.85 7.15 0.83
N PHE A 123 7.79 6.34 0.33
CA PHE A 123 7.86 5.92 -1.05
C PHE A 123 7.73 4.41 -1.12
N HIS A 124 6.85 3.91 -1.98
CA HIS A 124 6.44 2.51 -2.02
C HIS A 124 6.75 1.90 -3.38
N VAL A 125 7.45 0.78 -3.39
CA VAL A 125 7.70 -0.04 -4.58
C VAL A 125 7.35 -1.48 -4.26
N GLY A 126 6.74 -2.19 -5.20
CA GLY A 126 6.41 -3.59 -5.00
C GLY A 126 5.98 -4.29 -6.27
N TYR A 127 5.82 -5.60 -6.16
CA TYR A 127 5.22 -6.44 -7.18
C TYR A 127 4.04 -7.18 -6.57
N GLU A 128 2.89 -7.06 -7.20
CA GLU A 128 1.63 -7.67 -6.79
C GLU A 128 1.19 -8.70 -7.83
N HIS A 129 0.99 -9.94 -7.41
CA HIS A 129 0.43 -10.98 -8.24
C HIS A 129 -1.02 -11.27 -7.85
N ASN A 130 -1.91 -11.19 -8.81
CA ASN A 130 -3.35 -11.22 -8.63
C ASN A 130 -3.92 -12.50 -9.21
N PHE A 131 -4.80 -13.17 -8.48
CA PHE A 131 -5.51 -14.38 -8.87
C PHE A 131 -7.00 -14.10 -8.91
N ALA A 132 -7.59 -14.16 -10.11
CA ALA A 132 -9.01 -13.94 -10.29
C ALA A 132 -9.82 -15.12 -9.69
N LEU A 133 -10.74 -14.80 -8.79
CA LEU A 133 -11.65 -15.73 -8.15
C LEU A 133 -13.05 -15.62 -8.75
N ARG A 134 -13.98 -16.44 -8.25
CA ARG A 134 -15.39 -16.36 -8.67
C ARG A 134 -16.04 -15.04 -8.23
N LYS A 135 -17.06 -14.60 -8.94
CA LYS A 135 -17.86 -13.39 -8.65
C LYS A 135 -17.06 -12.07 -8.67
N GLY A 136 -15.94 -12.03 -9.41
CA GLY A 136 -15.13 -10.80 -9.55
C GLY A 136 -14.18 -10.51 -8.37
N TRP A 137 -14.13 -11.36 -7.35
CA TRP A 137 -13.14 -11.28 -6.28
C TRP A 137 -11.76 -11.60 -6.83
N VAL A 138 -10.76 -10.99 -6.23
CA VAL A 138 -9.36 -11.25 -6.56
C VAL A 138 -8.59 -11.45 -5.26
N MET A 139 -7.82 -12.53 -5.17
CA MET A 139 -6.80 -12.71 -4.14
C MET A 139 -5.48 -12.19 -4.68
N TYR A 140 -4.67 -11.56 -3.85
CA TYR A 140 -3.35 -11.11 -4.26
C TYR A 140 -2.27 -11.44 -3.24
N VAL A 141 -1.06 -11.58 -3.76
CA VAL A 141 0.18 -11.65 -2.98
C VAL A 141 1.09 -10.56 -3.50
N GLN A 142 1.61 -9.76 -2.60
CA GLN A 142 2.46 -8.62 -2.92
C GLN A 142 3.79 -8.71 -2.17
N ALA A 143 4.90 -8.64 -2.89
CA ALA A 143 6.19 -8.30 -2.33
C ALA A 143 6.33 -6.78 -2.35
N LYS A 144 6.64 -6.16 -1.21
CA LYS A 144 6.76 -4.69 -1.09
C LYS A 144 8.06 -4.29 -0.42
N CYS A 145 8.54 -3.12 -0.79
CA CYS A 145 9.61 -2.40 -0.14
C CYS A 145 9.18 -0.94 0.01
N ASP A 146 9.15 -0.45 1.22
CA ASP A 146 8.76 0.90 1.55
C ASP A 146 9.97 1.65 2.10
N LEU A 147 10.19 2.88 1.62
CA LEU A 147 11.19 3.81 2.13
C LEU A 147 10.47 4.91 2.91
N MET A 148 10.73 5.02 4.22
CA MET A 148 10.09 5.99 5.11
C MET A 148 11.05 7.08 5.56
N ILE A 149 10.74 8.34 5.28
CA ILE A 149 11.60 9.50 5.55
C ILE A 149 10.83 10.54 6.38
N PRO A 150 11.39 11.13 7.43
CA PRO A 150 12.68 10.89 8.08
C PRO A 150 12.59 9.84 9.20
N ASP A 151 12.50 8.58 8.90
CA ASP A 151 12.45 7.53 9.90
C ASP A 151 13.84 6.89 10.09
N ARG A 152 14.51 7.18 11.21
CA ARG A 152 15.81 6.59 11.54
C ARG A 152 15.71 5.19 12.14
N LYS A 153 14.52 4.83 12.69
CA LYS A 153 14.33 3.52 13.33
C LYS A 153 13.96 2.45 12.32
N ASP A 154 13.31 2.84 11.22
CA ASP A 154 12.71 1.90 10.29
C ASP A 154 12.63 2.51 8.88
N LEU A 155 13.80 2.81 8.32
CA LEU A 155 13.94 3.48 7.03
C LEU A 155 13.41 2.64 5.87
N PHE A 156 13.72 1.34 5.89
CA PHE A 156 13.28 0.35 4.88
C PHE A 156 12.37 -0.67 5.52
N ARG A 157 11.23 -0.91 4.88
CA ARG A 157 10.25 -1.92 5.30
C ARG A 157 10.00 -2.86 4.15
N GLU A 158 10.49 -4.07 4.29
CA GLU A 158 10.40 -5.10 3.26
C GLU A 158 9.54 -6.25 3.76
N GLY A 159 8.72 -6.83 2.89
CA GLY A 159 7.95 -7.99 3.27
C GLY A 159 6.93 -8.44 2.24
N ILE A 160 6.08 -9.35 2.69
CA ILE A 160 5.04 -9.96 1.88
C ILE A 160 3.68 -9.60 2.48
N VAL A 161 2.78 -9.14 1.62
CA VAL A 161 1.39 -8.84 1.94
C VAL A 161 0.50 -9.80 1.17
N VAL A 162 -0.53 -10.31 1.84
CA VAL A 162 -1.58 -11.12 1.23
C VAL A 162 -2.91 -10.42 1.47
N GLY A 163 -3.79 -10.43 0.48
CA GLY A 163 -5.06 -9.76 0.62
C GLY A 163 -6.08 -10.15 -0.43
N PHE A 164 -7.22 -9.45 -0.33
CA PHE A 164 -8.36 -9.63 -1.22
C PHE A 164 -8.82 -8.30 -1.77
N LYS A 165 -9.31 -8.35 -3.01
CA LYS A 165 -9.97 -7.24 -3.70
C LYS A 165 -11.41 -7.62 -3.92
N ILE A 166 -12.31 -6.79 -3.44
CA ILE A 166 -13.77 -6.98 -3.49
C ILE A 166 -14.33 -5.99 -4.51
N PRO A 167 -15.02 -6.44 -5.56
CA PRO A 167 -15.61 -5.52 -6.51
C PRO A 167 -16.69 -4.68 -5.80
N THR A 168 -16.63 -3.37 -5.97
CA THR A 168 -17.73 -2.48 -5.63
C THR A 168 -18.85 -2.64 -6.65
N LEU A 169 -20.09 -2.49 -6.22
CA LEU A 169 -21.25 -2.64 -7.08
C LEU A 169 -21.10 -1.77 -8.35
N LYS A 170 -21.29 -2.39 -9.51
CA LYS A 170 -21.37 -1.68 -10.78
C LYS A 170 -22.55 -0.71 -10.73
N HIS A 171 -22.26 0.56 -10.94
CA HIS A 171 -23.26 1.51 -11.41
C HIS A 171 -23.47 1.36 -12.91
#